data_acebc48fe965a262163d09f32fdcfc6e
#
_entry.id   acebc48fe965a262163d09f32fdcfc6e
#
_cell.length_a   1.000
_cell.length_b   1.000
_cell.length_c   1.000
_cell.angle_alpha   90.00
_cell.angle_beta   90.00
_cell.angle_gamma   90.00
#
_symmetry.space_group_name_H-M   'P 1'
#
loop_
_entity.id
_entity.type
_entity.pdbx_description
1 polymer ?
#
loop_
_entity_poly.entity_id
_entity_poly.type
_entity_poly.pdbx_seq_one_letter_code
_entity_poly.pdbx_strand_id
1 'polypeptide(L)'
;MQNFSEIHALMKSDLVMMDEILVNRLDSNVDLISQMSQYIINSGGKRIRPLLLLLCARATNYKGDYHYSMAVVIELIHTATLLHDDVVDGSSTRRGQETANELWGNAPSVLVGDFLYSRAFEIMVEPNSMQIMKILSKATNQISEGEVLQLLNIKNANVSQSEYFEVIERKTACLFKAACQIAGILSESDKDIINALGSFGMHLGNAFQIIDDTLDYESNSSVIGKEVGDDLSEGKVTLPMIYALENTKGSEKETLSNAITNADSSNIDNIVNILLSVNAFEYSRKVAKNESNLALKSLEIIPNSEYCSALKLLCELSLDRSS
;
A
#
# COMPACT_ATOMS: atom_id res chain seq x y z
N MET A 1 -3.65 -8.88 22.21
CA MET A 1 -2.84 -9.10 20.99
C MET A 1 -1.63 -8.20 21.06
N GLN A 2 -0.45 -8.71 20.64
CA GLN A 2 0.83 -8.01 20.76
C GLN A 2 1.63 -7.98 19.44
N ASN A 3 1.25 -8.80 18.46
CA ASN A 3 2.01 -8.91 17.21
C ASN A 3 1.10 -9.31 16.02
N PHE A 4 1.67 -9.23 14.82
CA PHE A 4 0.98 -9.54 13.57
C PHE A 4 0.52 -11.01 13.48
N SER A 5 1.29 -11.94 14.06
CA SER A 5 0.93 -13.37 14.07
C SER A 5 -0.36 -13.66 14.85
N GLU A 6 -0.63 -12.90 15.92
CA GLU A 6 -1.87 -13.04 16.68
C GLU A 6 -3.09 -12.51 15.91
N ILE A 7 -2.92 -11.44 15.12
CA ILE A 7 -3.96 -10.95 14.19
C ILE A 7 -4.26 -12.01 13.14
N HIS A 8 -3.23 -12.61 12.55
CA HIS A 8 -3.39 -13.72 11.60
C HIS A 8 -4.05 -14.94 12.22
N ALA A 9 -3.72 -15.30 13.46
CA ALA A 9 -4.36 -16.39 14.17
C ALA A 9 -5.85 -16.12 14.40
N LEU A 10 -6.22 -14.89 14.79
CA LEU A 10 -7.61 -14.45 14.93
C LEU A 10 -8.39 -14.59 13.63
N MET A 11 -7.77 -14.22 12.50
CA MET A 11 -8.42 -14.17 11.18
C MET A 11 -8.15 -15.42 10.32
N LYS A 12 -7.57 -16.48 10.89
CA LYS A 12 -7.12 -17.65 10.14
C LYS A 12 -8.20 -18.26 9.25
N SER A 13 -9.41 -18.44 9.78
CA SER A 13 -10.53 -19.01 9.02
C SER A 13 -10.94 -18.11 7.85
N ASP A 14 -11.00 -16.80 8.08
CA ASP A 14 -11.37 -15.84 7.05
C ASP A 14 -10.32 -15.76 5.94
N LEU A 15 -9.04 -15.78 6.31
CA LEU A 15 -7.94 -15.77 5.35
C LEU A 15 -7.90 -17.03 4.49
N VAL A 16 -8.16 -18.23 5.09
CA VAL A 16 -8.25 -19.48 4.33
C VAL A 16 -9.38 -19.42 3.30
N MET A 17 -10.58 -18.99 3.71
CA MET A 17 -11.71 -18.86 2.79
C MET A 17 -11.44 -17.85 1.67
N MET A 18 -10.82 -16.72 1.99
CA MET A 18 -10.39 -15.73 1.00
C MET A 18 -9.38 -16.34 0.01
N ASP A 19 -8.38 -17.07 0.50
CA ASP A 19 -7.35 -17.70 -0.34
C ASP A 19 -7.92 -18.76 -1.28
N GLU A 20 -8.86 -19.57 -0.81
CA GLU A 20 -9.57 -20.54 -1.65
C GLU A 20 -10.33 -19.85 -2.78
N ILE A 21 -11.04 -18.77 -2.48
CA ILE A 21 -11.76 -17.98 -3.50
C ILE A 21 -10.74 -17.34 -4.46
N LEU A 22 -9.66 -16.75 -3.95
CA LEU A 22 -8.63 -16.12 -4.78
C LEU A 22 -8.06 -17.10 -5.80
N VAL A 23 -7.65 -18.30 -5.36
CA VAL A 23 -7.10 -19.35 -6.24
C VAL A 23 -8.13 -19.76 -7.31
N ASN A 24 -9.39 -19.99 -6.93
CA ASN A 24 -10.45 -20.36 -7.85
C ASN A 24 -10.76 -19.26 -8.89
N ARG A 25 -10.64 -17.99 -8.50
CA ARG A 25 -10.92 -16.84 -9.39
C ARG A 25 -9.78 -16.53 -10.36
N LEU A 26 -8.60 -17.09 -10.14
CA LEU A 26 -7.44 -16.90 -11.01
C LEU A 26 -7.32 -17.97 -12.10
N ASP A 27 -8.18 -18.96 -12.06
CA ASP A 27 -8.20 -20.00 -13.09
C ASP A 27 -8.52 -19.40 -14.47
N SER A 28 -7.74 -19.80 -15.46
CA SER A 28 -7.85 -19.34 -16.84
C SER A 28 -7.47 -20.46 -17.81
N ASN A 29 -8.16 -20.53 -18.93
CA ASN A 29 -7.81 -21.43 -20.03
C ASN A 29 -6.54 -20.99 -20.79
N VAL A 30 -5.91 -19.88 -20.39
CA VAL A 30 -4.66 -19.38 -20.93
C VAL A 30 -3.53 -19.70 -19.93
N ASP A 31 -2.70 -20.69 -20.25
CA ASP A 31 -1.67 -21.23 -19.35
C ASP A 31 -0.75 -20.14 -18.77
N LEU A 32 -0.35 -19.16 -19.57
CA LEU A 32 0.53 -18.08 -19.11
C LEU A 32 -0.13 -17.23 -18.01
N ILE A 33 -1.43 -16.94 -18.11
CA ILE A 33 -2.16 -16.20 -17.08
C ILE A 33 -2.15 -16.99 -15.78
N SER A 34 -2.44 -18.29 -15.82
CA SER A 34 -2.46 -19.15 -14.64
C SER A 34 -1.08 -19.24 -13.99
N GLN A 35 -0.01 -19.41 -14.79
CA GLN A 35 1.38 -19.48 -14.29
C GLN A 35 1.80 -18.19 -13.60
N MET A 36 1.64 -17.05 -14.26
CA MET A 36 2.03 -15.75 -13.72
C MET A 36 1.21 -15.37 -12.48
N SER A 37 -0.11 -15.60 -12.53
CA SER A 37 -0.99 -15.32 -11.38
C SER A 37 -0.60 -16.15 -10.15
N GLN A 38 -0.30 -17.44 -10.33
CA GLN A 38 0.19 -18.30 -9.24
C GLN A 38 1.54 -17.84 -8.70
N TYR A 39 2.48 -17.47 -9.58
CA TYR A 39 3.78 -16.96 -9.19
C TYR A 39 3.65 -15.74 -8.27
N ILE A 40 2.88 -14.75 -8.70
CA ILE A 40 2.74 -13.48 -7.97
C ILE A 40 2.03 -13.68 -6.63
N ILE A 41 0.99 -14.51 -6.59
CA ILE A 41 0.26 -14.77 -5.34
C ILE A 41 1.14 -15.57 -4.36
N ASN A 42 1.96 -16.50 -4.87
CA ASN A 42 2.87 -17.29 -4.06
C ASN A 42 4.14 -16.52 -3.64
N SER A 43 4.47 -15.38 -4.28
CA SER A 43 5.60 -14.52 -3.87
C SER A 43 5.40 -13.89 -2.47
N GLY A 44 4.29 -14.19 -1.83
CA GLY A 44 4.02 -13.86 -0.43
C GLY A 44 3.60 -12.40 -0.23
N GLY A 45 3.51 -12.03 1.04
CA GLY A 45 3.15 -10.69 1.50
C GLY A 45 2.25 -10.75 2.72
N LYS A 46 2.24 -9.68 3.49
CA LYS A 46 1.43 -9.59 4.73
C LYS A 46 -0.08 -9.48 4.43
N ARG A 47 -0.49 -9.32 3.16
CA ARG A 47 -1.89 -9.17 2.71
C ARG A 47 -2.71 -8.21 3.58
N ILE A 48 -2.10 -7.07 3.93
CA ILE A 48 -2.68 -6.12 4.89
C ILE A 48 -4.01 -5.55 4.38
N ARG A 49 -4.11 -5.23 3.08
CA ARG A 49 -5.32 -4.61 2.50
C ARG A 49 -6.55 -5.53 2.56
N PRO A 50 -6.49 -6.78 2.09
CA PRO A 50 -7.60 -7.71 2.25
C PRO A 50 -7.87 -8.04 3.72
N LEU A 51 -6.84 -8.24 4.55
CA LEU A 51 -6.98 -8.46 5.99
C LEU A 51 -7.75 -7.32 6.66
N LEU A 52 -7.48 -6.09 6.25
CA LEU A 52 -8.15 -4.90 6.77
C LEU A 52 -9.65 -4.91 6.48
N LEU A 53 -10.06 -5.28 5.26
CA LEU A 53 -11.47 -5.44 4.90
C LEU A 53 -12.14 -6.51 5.76
N LEU A 54 -11.50 -7.67 5.91
CA LEU A 54 -12.02 -8.79 6.71
C LEU A 54 -12.19 -8.39 8.18
N LEU A 55 -11.18 -7.73 8.78
CA LEU A 55 -11.25 -7.24 10.16
C LEU A 55 -12.37 -6.21 10.35
N CYS A 56 -12.51 -5.24 9.43
CA CYS A 56 -13.58 -4.25 9.48
C CYS A 56 -14.96 -4.90 9.37
N ALA A 57 -15.12 -5.89 8.49
CA ALA A 57 -16.38 -6.63 8.35
C ALA A 57 -16.74 -7.37 9.65
N ARG A 58 -15.76 -8.01 10.29
CA ARG A 58 -15.97 -8.67 11.59
C ARG A 58 -16.23 -7.66 12.72
N ALA A 59 -15.52 -6.53 12.74
CA ALA A 59 -15.71 -5.47 13.74
C ALA A 59 -17.11 -4.82 13.65
N THR A 60 -17.70 -4.78 12.46
CA THR A 60 -19.08 -4.31 12.22
C THR A 60 -20.11 -5.45 12.23
N ASN A 61 -19.71 -6.64 12.70
CA ASN A 61 -20.59 -7.81 12.89
C ASN A 61 -21.26 -8.33 11.60
N TYR A 62 -20.61 -8.18 10.44
CA TYR A 62 -21.10 -8.75 9.19
C TYR A 62 -21.23 -10.26 9.26
N LYS A 63 -22.34 -10.81 8.76
CA LYS A 63 -22.66 -12.27 8.83
C LYS A 63 -22.75 -12.95 7.47
N GLY A 64 -22.69 -12.18 6.37
CA GLY A 64 -22.69 -12.77 5.03
C GLY A 64 -21.29 -13.18 4.57
N ASP A 65 -21.16 -13.56 3.29
CA ASP A 65 -19.92 -14.12 2.72
C ASP A 65 -19.25 -13.21 1.69
N TYR A 66 -19.89 -12.11 1.27
CA TYR A 66 -19.32 -11.21 0.26
C TYR A 66 -18.05 -10.50 0.69
N HIS A 67 -17.74 -10.43 2.01
CA HIS A 67 -16.48 -9.84 2.47
C HIS A 67 -15.26 -10.63 1.99
N TYR A 68 -15.36 -11.94 1.76
CA TYR A 68 -14.30 -12.74 1.17
C TYR A 68 -14.06 -12.37 -0.29
N SER A 69 -15.11 -12.34 -1.12
CA SER A 69 -15.01 -11.92 -2.52
C SER A 69 -14.51 -10.47 -2.65
N MET A 70 -14.95 -9.57 -1.77
CA MET A 70 -14.48 -8.19 -1.79
C MET A 70 -13.02 -8.06 -1.32
N ALA A 71 -12.57 -8.87 -0.38
CA ALA A 71 -11.16 -8.94 0.01
C ALA A 71 -10.29 -9.45 -1.16
N VAL A 72 -10.78 -10.42 -1.93
CA VAL A 72 -10.14 -10.87 -3.18
C VAL A 72 -10.07 -9.74 -4.20
N VAL A 73 -11.14 -8.95 -4.40
CA VAL A 73 -11.13 -7.78 -5.31
C VAL A 73 -10.04 -6.79 -4.92
N ILE A 74 -9.94 -6.46 -3.63
CA ILE A 74 -8.88 -5.55 -3.12
C ILE A 74 -7.49 -6.11 -3.42
N GLU A 75 -7.26 -7.41 -3.21
CA GLU A 75 -5.97 -8.04 -3.47
C GLU A 75 -5.66 -8.11 -4.97
N LEU A 76 -6.65 -8.41 -5.83
CA LEU A 76 -6.46 -8.42 -7.28
C LEU A 76 -6.11 -7.03 -7.83
N ILE A 77 -6.81 -5.98 -7.39
CA ILE A 77 -6.48 -4.61 -7.78
C ILE A 77 -5.06 -4.26 -7.35
N HIS A 78 -4.69 -4.55 -6.09
CA HIS A 78 -3.34 -4.31 -5.60
C HIS A 78 -2.28 -5.08 -6.39
N THR A 79 -2.51 -6.36 -6.66
CA THR A 79 -1.58 -7.21 -7.41
C THR A 79 -1.40 -6.72 -8.85
N ALA A 80 -2.49 -6.29 -9.49
CA ALA A 80 -2.44 -5.69 -10.82
C ALA A 80 -1.58 -4.42 -10.84
N THR A 81 -1.74 -3.54 -9.84
CA THR A 81 -0.90 -2.34 -9.73
C THR A 81 0.58 -2.69 -9.55
N LEU A 82 0.91 -3.70 -8.75
CA LEU A 82 2.29 -4.14 -8.58
C LEU A 82 2.93 -4.62 -9.89
N LEU A 83 2.16 -5.35 -10.74
CA LEU A 83 2.65 -5.80 -12.04
C LEU A 83 2.92 -4.64 -13.00
N HIS A 84 2.07 -3.63 -12.97
CA HIS A 84 2.23 -2.44 -13.80
C HIS A 84 3.39 -1.58 -13.28
N ASP A 85 3.50 -1.39 -11.97
CA ASP A 85 4.57 -0.63 -11.32
C ASP A 85 5.95 -1.24 -11.62
N ASP A 86 6.10 -2.57 -11.51
CA ASP A 86 7.37 -3.25 -11.82
C ASP A 86 7.84 -2.98 -13.24
N VAL A 87 6.91 -2.83 -14.20
CA VAL A 87 7.23 -2.48 -15.59
C VAL A 87 7.58 -1.01 -15.73
N VAL A 88 6.82 -0.12 -15.08
CA VAL A 88 7.03 1.35 -15.17
C VAL A 88 8.33 1.75 -14.50
N ASP A 89 8.61 1.18 -13.31
CA ASP A 89 9.82 1.46 -12.53
C ASP A 89 11.06 0.70 -13.06
N GLY A 90 10.86 -0.32 -13.93
CA GLY A 90 11.94 -1.18 -14.41
C GLY A 90 12.54 -2.05 -13.30
N SER A 91 11.76 -2.38 -12.28
CA SER A 91 12.21 -3.14 -11.12
C SER A 91 12.57 -4.58 -11.50
N SER A 92 13.75 -5.06 -11.09
CA SER A 92 14.22 -6.43 -11.36
C SER A 92 13.88 -7.40 -10.23
N THR A 93 13.71 -6.90 -9.01
CA THR A 93 13.46 -7.73 -7.83
C THR A 93 12.34 -7.16 -6.96
N ARG A 94 11.55 -8.04 -6.37
CA ARG A 94 10.51 -7.70 -5.40
C ARG A 94 10.46 -8.76 -4.31
N ARG A 95 10.60 -8.36 -3.05
CA ARG A 95 10.62 -9.27 -1.89
C ARG A 95 11.68 -10.38 -2.00
N GLY A 96 12.84 -10.07 -2.58
CA GLY A 96 13.93 -11.03 -2.76
C GLY A 96 13.71 -12.06 -3.88
N GLN A 97 12.68 -11.89 -4.71
CA GLN A 97 12.43 -12.69 -5.91
C GLN A 97 12.50 -11.83 -7.17
N GLU A 98 12.78 -12.42 -8.32
CA GLU A 98 12.70 -11.73 -9.61
C GLU A 98 11.27 -11.23 -9.86
N THR A 99 11.14 -10.08 -10.49
CA THR A 99 9.82 -9.55 -10.86
C THR A 99 9.25 -10.30 -12.07
N ALA A 100 7.94 -10.17 -12.28
CA ALA A 100 7.29 -10.84 -13.41
C ALA A 100 7.80 -10.31 -14.77
N ASN A 101 8.15 -9.01 -14.86
CA ASN A 101 8.72 -8.43 -16.07
C ASN A 101 10.12 -8.96 -16.39
N GLU A 102 10.93 -9.31 -15.39
CA GLU A 102 12.21 -9.99 -15.61
C GLU A 102 12.03 -11.41 -16.14
N LEU A 103 11.08 -12.18 -15.56
CA LEU A 103 10.87 -13.58 -15.94
C LEU A 103 10.14 -13.77 -17.27
N TRP A 104 9.14 -12.93 -17.57
CA TRP A 104 8.26 -13.09 -18.74
C TRP A 104 8.27 -11.88 -19.69
N GLY A 105 8.91 -10.79 -19.31
CA GLY A 105 8.95 -9.55 -20.06
C GLY A 105 7.80 -8.59 -19.76
N ASN A 106 7.94 -7.35 -20.22
CA ASN A 106 7.01 -6.26 -19.93
C ASN A 106 5.59 -6.51 -20.48
N ALA A 107 5.47 -6.98 -21.71
CA ALA A 107 4.16 -7.17 -22.35
C ALA A 107 3.28 -8.20 -21.63
N PRO A 108 3.76 -9.42 -21.26
CA PRO A 108 3.00 -10.33 -20.42
C PRO A 108 2.62 -9.74 -19.07
N SER A 109 3.53 -9.00 -18.40
CA SER A 109 3.25 -8.40 -17.09
C SER A 109 2.11 -7.39 -17.16
N VAL A 110 2.11 -6.51 -18.16
CA VAL A 110 1.01 -5.56 -18.38
C VAL A 110 -0.30 -6.29 -18.66
N LEU A 111 -0.30 -7.28 -19.58
CA LEU A 111 -1.53 -7.99 -19.97
C LEU A 111 -2.11 -8.84 -18.85
N VAL A 112 -1.26 -9.46 -18.00
CA VAL A 112 -1.74 -10.20 -16.82
C VAL A 112 -2.26 -9.22 -15.75
N GLY A 113 -1.64 -8.06 -15.58
CA GLY A 113 -2.17 -6.98 -14.76
C GLY A 113 -3.57 -6.57 -15.21
N ASP A 114 -3.80 -6.36 -16.50
CA ASP A 114 -5.11 -6.06 -17.08
C ASP A 114 -6.12 -7.18 -16.85
N PHE A 115 -5.68 -8.44 -16.94
CA PHE A 115 -6.52 -9.59 -16.64
C PHE A 115 -6.96 -9.57 -15.17
N LEU A 116 -6.05 -9.33 -14.21
CA LEU A 116 -6.39 -9.24 -12.79
C LEU A 116 -7.35 -8.10 -12.50
N TYR A 117 -7.17 -6.95 -13.13
CA TYR A 117 -8.10 -5.83 -13.07
C TYR A 117 -9.48 -6.21 -13.60
N SER A 118 -9.55 -6.82 -14.78
CA SER A 118 -10.81 -7.26 -15.39
C SER A 118 -11.52 -8.29 -14.52
N ARG A 119 -10.77 -9.22 -13.93
CA ARG A 119 -11.31 -10.22 -12.99
C ARG A 119 -11.85 -9.56 -11.71
N ALA A 120 -11.17 -8.54 -11.19
CA ALA A 120 -11.67 -7.76 -10.07
C ALA A 120 -13.01 -7.09 -10.40
N PHE A 121 -13.18 -6.53 -11.62
CA PHE A 121 -14.44 -5.95 -12.07
C PHE A 121 -15.57 -6.99 -12.21
N GLU A 122 -15.29 -8.21 -12.65
CA GLU A 122 -16.28 -9.29 -12.67
C GLU A 122 -16.78 -9.64 -11.27
N ILE A 123 -15.87 -9.72 -10.28
CA ILE A 123 -16.23 -10.11 -8.91
C ILE A 123 -16.92 -8.95 -8.15
N MET A 124 -16.52 -7.69 -8.37
CA MET A 124 -17.07 -6.57 -7.61
C MET A 124 -18.57 -6.32 -7.83
N VAL A 125 -19.18 -6.89 -8.88
CA VAL A 125 -20.61 -6.77 -9.15
C VAL A 125 -21.46 -7.78 -8.38
N GLU A 126 -20.87 -8.85 -7.85
CA GLU A 126 -21.56 -9.95 -7.18
C GLU A 126 -22.43 -9.52 -5.98
N PRO A 127 -22.00 -8.57 -5.12
CA PRO A 127 -22.83 -8.08 -4.04
C PRO A 127 -24.07 -7.30 -4.51
N ASN A 128 -24.21 -7.03 -5.80
CA ASN A 128 -25.27 -6.21 -6.39
C ASN A 128 -25.44 -4.84 -5.69
N SER A 129 -24.31 -4.24 -5.30
CA SER A 129 -24.25 -2.95 -4.59
C SER A 129 -23.61 -1.87 -5.45
N MET A 130 -24.40 -0.95 -5.97
CA MET A 130 -23.90 0.21 -6.70
C MET A 130 -22.99 1.11 -5.86
N GLN A 131 -23.15 1.08 -4.54
CA GLN A 131 -22.32 1.85 -3.63
C GLN A 131 -20.91 1.27 -3.57
N ILE A 132 -20.76 -0.07 -3.50
CA ILE A 132 -19.46 -0.77 -3.56
C ILE A 132 -18.80 -0.51 -4.91
N MET A 133 -19.52 -0.68 -6.01
CA MET A 133 -19.01 -0.40 -7.36
C MET A 133 -18.49 1.03 -7.49
N LYS A 134 -19.23 2.03 -6.97
CA LYS A 134 -18.81 3.44 -6.99
C LYS A 134 -17.52 3.68 -6.20
N ILE A 135 -17.36 3.02 -5.05
CA ILE A 135 -16.13 3.15 -4.23
C ILE A 135 -14.94 2.53 -4.98
N LEU A 136 -15.08 1.31 -5.49
CA LEU A 136 -14.00 0.61 -6.18
C LEU A 136 -13.61 1.31 -7.47
N SER A 137 -14.57 1.70 -8.32
CA SER A 137 -14.28 2.43 -9.56
C SER A 137 -13.60 3.78 -9.30
N LYS A 138 -13.98 4.47 -8.20
CA LYS A 138 -13.32 5.70 -7.81
C LYS A 138 -11.89 5.41 -7.30
N ALA A 139 -11.69 4.36 -6.50
CA ALA A 139 -10.38 4.00 -5.98
C ALA A 139 -9.43 3.63 -7.12
N THR A 140 -9.87 2.82 -8.10
CA THR A 140 -9.04 2.45 -9.25
C THR A 140 -8.65 3.66 -10.11
N ASN A 141 -9.60 4.60 -10.34
CA ASN A 141 -9.27 5.84 -11.04
C ASN A 141 -8.26 6.69 -10.26
N GLN A 142 -8.42 6.80 -8.93
CA GLN A 142 -7.49 7.56 -8.09
C GLN A 142 -6.08 6.94 -8.09
N ILE A 143 -5.96 5.60 -8.07
CA ILE A 143 -4.67 4.92 -8.19
C ILE A 143 -3.98 5.31 -9.49
N SER A 144 -4.69 5.20 -10.62
CA SER A 144 -4.13 5.58 -11.94
C SER A 144 -3.71 7.05 -12.00
N GLU A 145 -4.50 7.96 -11.43
CA GLU A 145 -4.12 9.38 -11.31
C GLU A 145 -2.89 9.56 -10.41
N GLY A 146 -2.78 8.80 -9.30
CA GLY A 146 -1.65 8.83 -8.38
C GLY A 146 -0.35 8.38 -9.04
N GLU A 147 -0.39 7.32 -9.86
CA GLU A 147 0.74 6.86 -10.65
C GLU A 147 1.23 7.92 -11.65
N VAL A 148 0.31 8.55 -12.37
CA VAL A 148 0.67 9.62 -13.31
C VAL A 148 1.24 10.83 -12.57
N LEU A 149 0.68 11.21 -11.40
CA LEU A 149 1.24 12.30 -10.57
C LEU A 149 2.65 11.97 -10.08
N GLN A 150 2.89 10.74 -9.62
CA GLN A 150 4.23 10.31 -9.21
C GLN A 150 5.21 10.40 -10.38
N LEU A 151 4.82 9.93 -11.58
CA LEU A 151 5.64 10.01 -12.79
C LEU A 151 6.00 11.45 -13.15
N LEU A 152 5.07 12.41 -12.99
CA LEU A 152 5.32 13.83 -13.24
C LEU A 152 6.26 14.46 -12.20
N ASN A 153 6.33 13.89 -11.00
CA ASN A 153 7.19 14.35 -9.92
C ASN A 153 8.59 13.69 -9.91
N ILE A 154 8.83 12.72 -10.77
CA ILE A 154 10.16 12.09 -10.90
C ILE A 154 11.21 13.14 -11.22
N LYS A 155 12.35 13.09 -10.50
CA LYS A 155 13.51 14.00 -10.66
C LYS A 155 13.20 15.48 -10.40
N ASN A 156 12.10 15.78 -9.70
CA ASN A 156 11.69 17.14 -9.37
C ASN A 156 12.06 17.49 -7.92
N ALA A 157 13.20 18.15 -7.71
CA ALA A 157 13.64 18.57 -6.37
C ALA A 157 12.76 19.65 -5.70
N ASN A 158 11.70 20.13 -6.37
CA ASN A 158 10.79 21.16 -5.83
C ASN A 158 9.44 20.57 -5.38
N VAL A 159 9.30 19.24 -5.31
CA VAL A 159 8.08 18.61 -4.79
C VAL A 159 7.85 19.06 -3.35
N SER A 160 6.65 19.61 -3.09
CA SER A 160 6.22 20.01 -1.76
C SER A 160 5.67 18.80 -0.96
N GLN A 161 5.62 18.95 0.36
CA GLN A 161 4.98 17.95 1.22
C GLN A 161 3.50 17.73 0.85
N SER A 162 2.76 18.76 0.42
CA SER A 162 1.37 18.62 -0.01
C SER A 162 1.22 17.80 -1.29
N GLU A 163 2.10 17.97 -2.26
CA GLU A 163 2.13 17.15 -3.49
C GLU A 163 2.52 15.71 -3.19
N TYR A 164 3.47 15.48 -2.28
CA TYR A 164 3.80 14.14 -1.78
C TYR A 164 2.57 13.45 -1.16
N PHE A 165 1.84 14.14 -0.27
CA PHE A 165 0.61 13.60 0.33
C PHE A 165 -0.45 13.30 -0.73
N GLU A 166 -0.62 14.15 -1.74
CA GLU A 166 -1.56 13.88 -2.82
C GLU A 166 -1.23 12.59 -3.58
N VAL A 167 0.05 12.32 -3.82
CA VAL A 167 0.51 11.07 -4.45
C VAL A 167 0.19 9.87 -3.56
N ILE A 168 0.63 9.85 -2.29
CA ILE A 168 0.45 8.67 -1.42
C ILE A 168 -1.01 8.40 -1.09
N GLU A 169 -1.85 9.45 -0.97
CA GLU A 169 -3.28 9.31 -0.78
C GLU A 169 -3.96 8.66 -1.97
N ARG A 170 -3.60 9.05 -3.20
CA ARG A 170 -4.17 8.51 -4.43
C ARG A 170 -3.61 7.13 -4.77
N LYS A 171 -2.29 6.94 -4.73
CA LYS A 171 -1.63 5.70 -5.11
C LYS A 171 -1.87 4.59 -4.09
N THR A 172 -1.76 4.90 -2.80
CA THR A 172 -1.71 3.89 -1.73
C THR A 172 -2.92 3.92 -0.81
N ALA A 173 -3.21 5.06 -0.16
CA ALA A 173 -4.17 5.11 0.92
C ALA A 173 -5.63 4.98 0.45
N CYS A 174 -5.96 5.37 -0.78
CA CYS A 174 -7.31 5.24 -1.33
C CYS A 174 -7.83 3.79 -1.35
N LEU A 175 -6.95 2.81 -1.59
CA LEU A 175 -7.35 1.40 -1.58
C LEU A 175 -7.55 0.85 -0.16
N PHE A 176 -6.78 1.33 0.82
CA PHE A 176 -7.02 1.07 2.25
C PHE A 176 -8.39 1.63 2.68
N LYS A 177 -8.67 2.88 2.28
CA LYS A 177 -9.96 3.53 2.52
C LYS A 177 -11.12 2.73 1.91
N ALA A 178 -10.99 2.33 0.65
CA ALA A 178 -12.01 1.54 -0.05
C ALA A 178 -12.27 0.21 0.66
N ALA A 179 -11.23 -0.52 1.05
CA ALA A 179 -11.35 -1.77 1.79
C ALA A 179 -12.18 -1.62 3.07
N CYS A 180 -11.89 -0.60 3.87
CA CYS A 180 -12.61 -0.33 5.12
C CYS A 180 -14.06 0.11 4.87
N GLN A 181 -14.30 0.98 3.88
CA GLN A 181 -15.66 1.45 3.56
C GLN A 181 -16.56 0.33 3.05
N ILE A 182 -16.02 -0.57 2.21
CA ILE A 182 -16.76 -1.73 1.68
C ILE A 182 -17.26 -2.61 2.83
N ALA A 183 -16.44 -2.86 3.84
CA ALA A 183 -16.84 -3.64 5.01
C ALA A 183 -18.04 -3.00 5.73
N GLY A 184 -18.02 -1.69 5.94
CA GLY A 184 -19.16 -0.96 6.54
C GLY A 184 -20.42 -0.99 5.68
N ILE A 185 -20.29 -0.97 4.36
CA ILE A 185 -21.44 -1.07 3.44
C ILE A 185 -22.03 -2.48 3.46
N LEU A 186 -21.19 -3.51 3.42
CA LEU A 186 -21.65 -4.90 3.49
C LEU A 186 -22.41 -5.20 4.77
N SER A 187 -22.02 -4.61 5.88
CA SER A 187 -22.69 -4.75 7.17
C SER A 187 -23.88 -3.81 7.37
N GLU A 188 -24.30 -3.09 6.32
CA GLU A 188 -25.41 -2.12 6.36
C GLU A 188 -25.26 -1.11 7.52
N SER A 189 -24.02 -0.74 7.83
CA SER A 189 -23.70 0.19 8.90
C SER A 189 -24.20 1.61 8.59
N ASP A 190 -24.42 2.39 9.64
CA ASP A 190 -24.74 3.81 9.50
C ASP A 190 -23.64 4.57 8.75
N LYS A 191 -24.02 5.65 8.09
CA LYS A 191 -23.10 6.48 7.28
C LYS A 191 -21.90 6.98 8.09
N ASP A 192 -22.08 7.26 9.38
CA ASP A 192 -21.01 7.72 10.25
C ASP A 192 -19.97 6.63 10.51
N ILE A 193 -20.40 5.37 10.67
CA ILE A 193 -19.52 4.21 10.79
C ILE A 193 -18.75 3.98 9.46
N ILE A 194 -19.45 4.03 8.32
CA ILE A 194 -18.80 3.89 7.00
C ILE A 194 -17.76 4.98 6.78
N ASN A 195 -18.05 6.22 7.14
CA ASN A 195 -17.11 7.34 7.03
C ASN A 195 -15.92 7.19 7.98
N ALA A 196 -16.15 6.76 9.21
CA ALA A 196 -15.13 6.52 10.21
C ALA A 196 -14.16 5.40 9.76
N LEU A 197 -14.70 4.28 9.25
CA LEU A 197 -13.89 3.21 8.65
C LEU A 197 -13.08 3.71 7.45
N GLY A 198 -13.68 4.55 6.59
CA GLY A 198 -12.97 5.17 5.47
C GLY A 198 -11.84 6.09 5.92
N SER A 199 -12.07 6.92 6.94
CA SER A 199 -11.06 7.78 7.55
C SER A 199 -9.92 6.95 8.17
N PHE A 200 -10.27 5.90 8.92
CA PHE A 200 -9.32 4.95 9.46
C PHE A 200 -8.40 4.37 8.38
N GLY A 201 -9.00 3.84 7.28
CA GLY A 201 -8.23 3.26 6.18
C GLY A 201 -7.31 4.27 5.49
N MET A 202 -7.78 5.51 5.26
CA MET A 202 -6.98 6.57 4.65
C MET A 202 -5.74 6.89 5.51
N HIS A 203 -5.94 7.20 6.78
CA HIS A 203 -4.85 7.58 7.68
C HIS A 203 -3.88 6.42 7.94
N LEU A 204 -4.38 5.19 8.05
CA LEU A 204 -3.51 4.01 8.15
C LEU A 204 -2.66 3.83 6.89
N GLY A 205 -3.26 4.03 5.70
CA GLY A 205 -2.53 3.95 4.43
C GLY A 205 -1.45 5.00 4.29
N ASN A 206 -1.71 6.25 4.74
CA ASN A 206 -0.72 7.32 4.78
C ASN A 206 0.43 6.98 5.74
N ALA A 207 0.12 6.58 6.98
CA ALA A 207 1.15 6.18 7.95
C ALA A 207 2.03 5.04 7.42
N PHE A 208 1.38 4.06 6.79
CA PHE A 208 2.04 2.91 6.19
C PHE A 208 3.05 3.32 5.10
N GLN A 209 2.64 4.20 4.17
CA GLN A 209 3.50 4.64 3.08
C GLN A 209 4.66 5.51 3.58
N ILE A 210 4.40 6.45 4.51
CA ILE A 210 5.45 7.30 5.08
C ILE A 210 6.55 6.47 5.77
N ILE A 211 6.16 5.40 6.48
CA ILE A 211 7.13 4.49 7.10
C ILE A 211 7.88 3.68 6.05
N ASP A 212 7.21 3.19 5.01
CA ASP A 212 7.84 2.45 3.90
C ASP A 212 8.93 3.30 3.23
N ASP A 213 8.58 4.55 2.87
CA ASP A 213 9.50 5.53 2.28
C ASP A 213 10.66 5.93 3.21
N THR A 214 10.43 5.91 4.53
CA THR A 214 11.47 6.20 5.51
C THR A 214 12.46 5.04 5.63
N LEU A 215 11.94 3.81 5.63
CA LEU A 215 12.73 2.59 5.72
C LEU A 215 13.60 2.36 4.50
N ASP A 216 13.23 2.88 3.32
CA ASP A 216 14.05 2.81 2.12
C ASP A 216 15.46 3.41 2.32
N TYR A 217 15.59 4.42 3.18
CA TYR A 217 16.87 5.04 3.53
C TYR A 217 17.52 4.50 4.80
N GLU A 218 16.75 3.88 5.71
CA GLU A 218 17.24 3.40 7.00
C GLU A 218 17.66 1.92 7.00
N SER A 219 17.22 1.14 6.00
CA SER A 219 17.45 -0.30 5.97
C SER A 219 18.90 -0.66 5.70
N ASN A 220 19.47 -1.52 6.55
CA ASN A 220 20.68 -2.24 6.20
C ASN A 220 20.35 -3.27 5.11
N SER A 221 21.05 -3.21 3.98
CA SER A 221 20.89 -4.07 2.78
C SER A 221 20.79 -5.58 3.04
N SER A 222 21.16 -6.04 4.23
CA SER A 222 21.17 -7.46 4.61
C SER A 222 19.81 -8.01 5.10
N VAL A 223 18.80 -7.16 5.38
CA VAL A 223 17.57 -7.58 6.07
C VAL A 223 16.33 -7.58 5.15
N ILE A 224 16.26 -6.70 4.15
CA ILE A 224 15.02 -6.47 3.37
C ILE A 224 15.14 -6.92 1.90
N GLY A 225 16.34 -7.24 1.40
CA GLY A 225 16.53 -7.66 -0.01
C GLY A 225 16.34 -6.54 -1.04
N LYS A 226 16.32 -5.27 -0.60
CA LYS A 226 16.38 -4.05 -1.42
C LYS A 226 17.69 -3.33 -1.17
N GLU A 227 18.19 -2.63 -2.17
CA GLU A 227 19.30 -1.69 -1.99
C GLU A 227 18.79 -0.43 -1.27
N VAL A 228 19.63 0.20 -0.45
CA VAL A 228 19.28 1.44 0.25
C VAL A 228 19.14 2.55 -0.77
N GLY A 229 18.01 3.28 -0.75
CA GLY A 229 17.76 4.40 -1.66
C GLY A 229 17.21 3.97 -3.03
N ASP A 230 16.48 2.85 -3.12
CA ASP A 230 15.80 2.43 -4.34
C ASP A 230 14.88 3.55 -4.87
N ASP A 231 14.08 4.20 -3.99
CA ASP A 231 13.21 5.31 -4.37
C ASP A 231 14.00 6.46 -5.02
N LEU A 232 15.18 6.78 -4.50
CA LEU A 232 16.03 7.82 -5.08
C LEU A 232 16.59 7.39 -6.45
N SER A 233 16.99 6.12 -6.60
CA SER A 233 17.50 5.59 -7.87
C SER A 233 16.42 5.59 -8.97
N GLU A 234 15.17 5.48 -8.60
CA GLU A 234 14.00 5.62 -9.48
C GLU A 234 13.61 7.10 -9.70
N GLY A 235 14.25 8.03 -9.01
CA GLY A 235 13.99 9.47 -9.07
C GLY A 235 12.75 9.92 -8.29
N LYS A 236 12.23 9.07 -7.41
CA LYS A 236 11.12 9.37 -6.51
C LYS A 236 11.58 10.31 -5.40
N VAL A 237 10.74 11.28 -5.04
CA VAL A 237 11.03 12.26 -3.99
C VAL A 237 10.09 12.02 -2.83
N THR A 238 10.62 11.44 -1.76
CA THR A 238 9.85 11.01 -0.59
C THR A 238 9.99 11.98 0.57
N LEU A 239 9.17 11.83 1.60
CA LEU A 239 9.06 12.79 2.71
C LEU A 239 10.41 13.10 3.41
N PRO A 240 11.31 12.13 3.68
CA PRO A 240 12.62 12.44 4.26
C PRO A 240 13.44 13.40 3.40
N MET A 241 13.44 13.20 2.07
CA MET A 241 14.17 14.05 1.13
C MET A 241 13.56 15.45 1.02
N ILE A 242 12.23 15.55 0.97
CA ILE A 242 11.51 16.85 0.94
C ILE A 242 11.87 17.67 2.18
N TYR A 243 11.76 17.06 3.37
CA TYR A 243 12.09 17.73 4.62
C TYR A 243 13.55 18.17 4.68
N ALA A 244 14.47 17.33 4.22
CA ALA A 244 15.89 17.68 4.20
C ALA A 244 16.19 18.83 3.24
N LEU A 245 15.59 18.87 2.05
CA LEU A 245 15.73 19.99 1.11
C LEU A 245 15.23 21.32 1.69
N GLU A 246 14.19 21.31 2.52
CA GLU A 246 13.66 22.51 3.18
C GLU A 246 14.57 22.98 4.32
N ASN A 247 15.31 22.07 4.99
CA ASN A 247 16.08 22.36 6.21
C ASN A 247 17.60 22.41 6.00
N THR A 248 18.09 22.19 4.77
CA THR A 248 19.51 22.32 4.41
C THR A 248 19.79 23.60 3.59
N LYS A 249 21.06 24.02 3.54
CA LYS A 249 21.54 25.18 2.76
C LYS A 249 22.90 24.89 2.14
N GLY A 250 23.29 25.71 1.15
CA GLY A 250 24.60 25.62 0.50
C GLY A 250 24.87 24.26 -0.13
N SER A 251 26.04 23.70 0.09
CA SER A 251 26.51 22.47 -0.57
C SER A 251 25.65 21.24 -0.24
N GLU A 252 25.10 21.15 0.97
CA GLU A 252 24.23 20.01 1.33
C GLU A 252 22.93 20.04 0.50
N LYS A 253 22.29 21.21 0.39
CA LYS A 253 21.09 21.38 -0.45
C LYS A 253 21.37 21.08 -1.92
N GLU A 254 22.51 21.53 -2.43
CA GLU A 254 22.93 21.26 -3.81
C GLU A 254 23.16 19.74 -4.02
N THR A 255 23.78 19.07 -3.06
CA THR A 255 23.98 17.60 -3.10
C THR A 255 22.66 16.86 -3.19
N LEU A 256 21.68 17.15 -2.31
CA LEU A 256 20.36 16.53 -2.34
C LEU A 256 19.63 16.84 -3.64
N SER A 257 19.61 18.10 -4.08
CA SER A 257 18.94 18.50 -5.32
C SER A 257 19.55 17.81 -6.55
N ASN A 258 20.87 17.71 -6.62
CA ASN A 258 21.55 17.01 -7.71
C ASN A 258 21.28 15.51 -7.70
N ALA A 259 21.26 14.87 -6.53
CA ALA A 259 20.94 13.45 -6.39
C ALA A 259 19.52 13.15 -6.92
N ILE A 260 18.53 13.97 -6.55
CA ILE A 260 17.16 13.83 -7.04
C ILE A 260 17.08 14.05 -8.55
N THR A 261 17.62 15.16 -9.04
CA THR A 261 17.50 15.56 -10.46
C THR A 261 18.15 14.54 -11.40
N ASN A 262 19.22 13.88 -10.95
CA ASN A 262 19.92 12.88 -11.74
C ASN A 262 19.47 11.45 -11.41
N ALA A 263 18.61 11.24 -10.42
CA ALA A 263 18.28 9.91 -9.87
C ALA A 263 19.55 9.14 -9.50
N ASP A 264 20.46 9.79 -8.80
CA ASP A 264 21.80 9.27 -8.50
C ASP A 264 21.91 8.86 -7.02
N SER A 265 21.90 7.56 -6.78
CA SER A 265 22.12 6.93 -5.48
C SER A 265 23.57 6.52 -5.22
N SER A 266 24.52 6.83 -6.11
CA SER A 266 25.93 6.40 -5.98
C SER A 266 26.62 6.88 -4.69
N ASN A 267 26.15 7.98 -4.11
CA ASN A 267 26.66 8.56 -2.86
C ASN A 267 25.60 8.49 -1.73
N ILE A 268 24.88 7.38 -1.65
CA ILE A 268 23.75 7.21 -0.72
C ILE A 268 24.16 7.43 0.73
N ASP A 269 25.35 6.99 1.15
CA ASP A 269 25.86 7.17 2.52
C ASP A 269 25.93 8.64 2.91
N ASN A 270 26.40 9.51 1.99
CA ASN A 270 26.46 10.95 2.24
C ASN A 270 25.06 11.56 2.31
N ILE A 271 24.14 11.10 1.45
CA ILE A 271 22.74 11.54 1.46
C ILE A 271 22.09 11.16 2.80
N VAL A 272 22.24 9.91 3.25
CA VAL A 272 21.72 9.43 4.54
C VAL A 272 22.32 10.26 5.69
N ASN A 273 23.62 10.60 5.66
CA ASN A 273 24.23 11.45 6.68
C ASN A 273 23.61 12.86 6.72
N ILE A 274 23.29 13.45 5.55
CA ILE A 274 22.58 14.73 5.49
C ILE A 274 21.15 14.59 6.06
N LEU A 275 20.42 13.52 5.69
CA LEU A 275 19.08 13.26 6.23
C LEU A 275 19.11 13.13 7.77
N LEU A 276 20.09 12.43 8.32
CA LEU A 276 20.31 12.29 9.76
C LEU A 276 20.63 13.62 10.42
N SER A 277 21.49 14.46 9.81
CA SER A 277 21.92 15.73 10.37
C SER A 277 20.78 16.73 10.62
N VAL A 278 19.72 16.64 9.81
CA VAL A 278 18.52 17.48 9.93
C VAL A 278 17.34 16.78 10.60
N ASN A 279 17.52 15.56 11.13
CA ASN A 279 16.49 14.74 11.76
C ASN A 279 15.30 14.42 10.81
N ALA A 280 15.56 14.19 9.53
CA ALA A 280 14.53 13.92 8.52
C ALA A 280 13.72 12.65 8.82
N PHE A 281 14.37 11.60 9.31
CA PHE A 281 13.70 10.36 9.69
C PHE A 281 12.81 10.53 10.92
N GLU A 282 13.28 11.25 11.93
CA GLU A 282 12.47 11.55 13.12
C GLU A 282 11.22 12.39 12.74
N TYR A 283 11.39 13.37 11.85
CA TYR A 283 10.28 14.15 11.32
C TYR A 283 9.26 13.24 10.61
N SER A 284 9.70 12.39 9.69
CA SER A 284 8.83 11.47 8.93
C SER A 284 8.09 10.50 9.87
N ARG A 285 8.77 9.92 10.86
CA ARG A 285 8.14 9.07 11.88
C ARG A 285 7.12 9.83 12.73
N LYS A 286 7.37 11.10 13.04
CA LYS A 286 6.41 11.96 13.75
C LYS A 286 5.16 12.21 12.89
N VAL A 287 5.32 12.46 11.60
CA VAL A 287 4.20 12.64 10.67
C VAL A 287 3.40 11.34 10.55
N ALA A 288 4.05 10.20 10.37
CA ALA A 288 3.40 8.87 10.36
C ALA A 288 2.65 8.59 11.67
N LYS A 289 3.22 8.95 12.82
CA LYS A 289 2.56 8.83 14.13
C LYS A 289 1.30 9.68 14.24
N ASN A 290 1.31 10.89 13.67
CA ASN A 290 0.13 11.75 13.63
C ASN A 290 -0.98 11.11 12.78
N GLU A 291 -0.65 10.57 11.62
CA GLU A 291 -1.58 9.81 10.77
C GLU A 291 -2.15 8.58 11.54
N SER A 292 -1.30 7.80 12.19
CA SER A 292 -1.73 6.68 13.02
C SER A 292 -2.67 7.10 14.16
N ASN A 293 -2.43 8.24 14.81
CA ASN A 293 -3.31 8.76 15.84
C ASN A 293 -4.69 9.17 15.28
N LEU A 294 -4.74 9.74 14.08
CA LEU A 294 -5.99 10.08 13.39
C LEU A 294 -6.76 8.81 13.00
N ALA A 295 -6.05 7.76 12.56
CA ALA A 295 -6.64 6.45 12.32
C ALA A 295 -7.26 5.88 13.60
N LEU A 296 -6.52 5.86 14.71
CA LEU A 296 -7.01 5.37 16.00
C LEU A 296 -8.25 6.15 16.48
N LYS A 297 -8.26 7.46 16.33
CA LYS A 297 -9.39 8.32 16.65
C LYS A 297 -10.63 7.97 15.83
N SER A 298 -10.46 7.61 14.57
CA SER A 298 -11.56 7.21 13.70
C SER A 298 -12.23 5.90 14.17
N LEU A 299 -11.53 5.05 14.92
CA LEU A 299 -12.09 3.80 15.48
C LEU A 299 -12.89 3.98 16.79
N GLU A 300 -12.95 5.17 17.37
CA GLU A 300 -13.65 5.40 18.65
C GLU A 300 -15.17 5.13 18.57
N ILE A 301 -15.77 5.34 17.40
CA ILE A 301 -17.20 5.08 17.14
C ILE A 301 -17.49 3.60 16.85
N ILE A 302 -16.46 2.80 16.52
CA ILE A 302 -16.63 1.39 16.17
C ILE A 302 -16.82 0.56 17.44
N PRO A 303 -17.80 -0.38 17.47
CA PRO A 303 -18.05 -1.19 18.65
C PRO A 303 -16.80 -1.94 19.13
N ASN A 304 -16.60 -1.97 20.45
CA ASN A 304 -15.48 -2.69 21.04
C ASN A 304 -15.61 -4.20 20.79
N SER A 305 -14.58 -4.78 20.18
CA SER A 305 -14.45 -6.21 19.91
C SER A 305 -12.97 -6.58 19.79
N GLU A 306 -12.68 -7.89 19.75
CA GLU A 306 -11.33 -8.38 19.46
C GLU A 306 -10.86 -7.92 18.07
N TYR A 307 -11.77 -7.80 17.10
CA TYR A 307 -11.47 -7.30 15.75
C TYR A 307 -11.15 -5.80 15.74
N CYS A 308 -11.91 -4.99 16.52
CA CYS A 308 -11.58 -3.58 16.69
C CYS A 308 -10.22 -3.40 17.39
N SER A 309 -9.91 -4.27 18.37
CA SER A 309 -8.60 -4.28 19.02
C SER A 309 -7.47 -4.66 18.06
N ALA A 310 -7.73 -5.60 17.13
CA ALA A 310 -6.78 -5.96 16.07
C ALA A 310 -6.54 -4.80 15.09
N LEU A 311 -7.59 -4.04 14.72
CA LEU A 311 -7.44 -2.84 13.88
C LEU A 311 -6.57 -1.77 14.57
N LYS A 312 -6.73 -1.55 15.88
CA LYS A 312 -5.88 -0.63 16.65
C LYS A 312 -4.42 -1.11 16.68
N LEU A 313 -4.20 -2.40 16.90
CA LEU A 313 -2.85 -2.98 16.88
C LEU A 313 -2.18 -2.85 15.51
N LEU A 314 -2.92 -2.95 14.39
CA LEU A 314 -2.37 -2.72 13.05
C LEU A 314 -1.79 -1.31 12.88
N CYS A 315 -2.41 -0.29 13.50
CA CYS A 315 -1.86 1.07 13.49
C CYS A 315 -0.51 1.15 14.20
N GLU A 316 -0.38 0.47 15.34
CA GLU A 316 0.87 0.43 16.11
C GLU A 316 1.96 -0.32 15.33
N LEU A 317 1.65 -1.51 14.82
CA LEU A 317 2.57 -2.33 14.05
C LEU A 317 2.96 -1.71 12.70
N SER A 318 2.15 -0.79 12.15
CA SER A 318 2.52 -0.07 10.92
C SER A 318 3.64 0.94 11.14
N LEU A 319 3.83 1.42 12.38
CA LEU A 319 4.90 2.35 12.77
C LEU A 319 6.19 1.62 13.16
N ASP A 320 6.09 0.41 13.72
CA ASP A 320 7.20 -0.37 14.27
C ASP A 320 7.80 -1.36 13.25
N ARG A 321 7.72 -1.03 11.97
CA ARG A 321 8.32 -1.85 10.90
C ARG A 321 9.85 -1.77 10.98
N SER A 322 10.44 -2.62 11.79
CA SER A 322 11.89 -2.85 11.83
C SER A 322 12.30 -4.18 11.16
N SER A 323 11.37 -4.86 10.50
CA SER A 323 11.63 -6.15 9.82
C SER A 323 10.51 -6.50 8.83
#